data_34fa35c2258895ef4b0657eb27b61b08
#
_entry.id   34fa35c2258895ef4b0657eb27b61b08
#
_cell.length_a   1.000
_cell.length_b   1.000
_cell.length_c   1.000
_cell.angle_alpha   90.00
_cell.angle_beta   90.00
_cell.angle_gamma   90.00
#
_symmetry.space_group_name_H-M   'P 1'
#
loop_
_entity.id
_entity.type
_entity.pdbx_description
1 polymer ?
#
loop_
_entity_poly.entity_id
_entity_poly.type
_entity_poly.pdbx_seq_one_letter_code
_entity_poly.pdbx_strand_id
1 'polypeptide(L)'
;MKKAMVFGAGVSGLGAEHLLENMGYEVILVDDKKGISSKDGMEYLDEIEIFVKSPGVPYNELVMKVKEKKIKLIDEIELSYEYMLQYEIKSKIIAVTGTNGKTTTTSKITELLQYAGFKAEYAGNIGVSFAEVLLKYKDLDYIVLELSSYQLENLLDFKPWITMVINLTPDHLSRYKDTEDYYKTKFNIGKNQTERDYFIFNLDSKEVVEREKFIFGKKIKISQNITKECDFWVENGKLYGKDGEILECGKLSLKGKHNLENMLFIVATAKIIGIQNKKIREFLYNTGTIEHRMEDFFNYGKIKFINDSKSDLIDSTKFAVEAFDQCVLICGGFDKKLDWSPLAELIKIHAKETYLIGETADEINRILLEKGYDSSKIFLLRDLRSCLLNMKERLNPEKAQVILLSPATSSFDQFNSYEHRGEVFKELVREIFGR
;
A
#
# COMPACT_ATOMS: atom_id res chain seq x y z
N MET A 1 -0.26 -27.80 26.82
CA MET A 1 0.05 -26.49 26.21
C MET A 1 -1.10 -26.16 25.26
N LYS A 2 -1.56 -24.93 25.18
CA LYS A 2 -2.58 -24.51 24.20
C LYS A 2 -1.99 -24.60 22.82
N LYS A 3 -2.76 -25.06 21.83
CA LYS A 3 -2.30 -25.16 20.46
C LYS A 3 -3.05 -24.18 19.56
N ALA A 4 -2.35 -23.61 18.59
CA ALA A 4 -2.89 -22.74 17.56
C ALA A 4 -2.39 -23.19 16.19
N MET A 5 -3.15 -22.90 15.15
CA MET A 5 -2.73 -23.16 13.78
C MET A 5 -2.64 -21.83 13.02
N VAL A 6 -1.54 -21.65 12.28
CA VAL A 6 -1.35 -20.54 11.36
C VAL A 6 -1.33 -21.08 9.93
N PHE A 7 -2.17 -20.55 9.06
CA PHE A 7 -2.23 -20.95 7.65
C PHE A 7 -1.68 -19.90 6.74
N GLY A 8 -0.54 -20.20 6.11
CA GLY A 8 0.25 -19.38 5.22
C GLY A 8 1.52 -18.83 5.90
N ALA A 9 2.69 -19.17 5.36
CA ALA A 9 4.02 -18.80 5.86
C ALA A 9 4.58 -17.52 5.19
N GLY A 10 3.73 -16.54 4.91
CA GLY A 10 4.11 -15.20 4.48
C GLY A 10 4.37 -14.27 5.66
N VAL A 11 4.63 -12.97 5.39
CA VAL A 11 4.95 -11.95 6.42
C VAL A 11 3.91 -11.93 7.56
N SER A 12 2.60 -11.90 7.24
CA SER A 12 1.54 -11.91 8.27
C SER A 12 1.48 -13.23 9.04
N GLY A 13 1.70 -14.37 8.35
CA GLY A 13 1.65 -15.68 9.00
C GLY A 13 2.80 -15.90 9.97
N LEU A 14 4.03 -15.59 9.56
CA LEU A 14 5.20 -15.69 10.43
C LEU A 14 5.10 -14.72 11.61
N GLY A 15 4.61 -13.50 11.41
CA GLY A 15 4.33 -12.58 12.51
C GLY A 15 3.29 -13.13 13.50
N ALA A 16 2.22 -13.76 13.00
CA ALA A 16 1.22 -14.41 13.83
C ALA A 16 1.80 -15.61 14.61
N GLU A 17 2.65 -16.43 13.98
CA GLU A 17 3.36 -17.52 14.63
C GLU A 17 4.21 -17.02 15.80
N HIS A 18 5.10 -16.06 15.56
CA HIS A 18 5.95 -15.47 16.62
C HIS A 18 5.12 -14.85 17.76
N LEU A 19 4.00 -14.22 17.43
CA LEU A 19 3.12 -13.61 18.44
C LEU A 19 2.43 -14.69 19.31
N LEU A 20 1.91 -15.75 18.68
CA LEU A 20 1.30 -16.89 19.38
C LEU A 20 2.30 -17.63 20.27
N GLU A 21 3.54 -17.85 19.78
CA GLU A 21 4.61 -18.43 20.59
C GLU A 21 4.93 -17.55 21.81
N ASN A 22 4.98 -16.23 21.64
CA ASN A 22 5.16 -15.28 22.74
C ASN A 22 4.00 -15.32 23.75
N MET A 23 2.79 -15.68 23.30
CA MET A 23 1.61 -15.91 24.15
C MET A 23 1.60 -17.31 24.81
N GLY A 24 2.58 -18.17 24.53
CA GLY A 24 2.72 -19.50 25.11
C GLY A 24 1.94 -20.61 24.39
N TYR A 25 1.55 -20.40 23.13
CA TYR A 25 0.95 -21.44 22.29
C TYR A 25 2.04 -22.30 21.64
N GLU A 26 1.72 -23.58 21.45
CA GLU A 26 2.38 -24.46 20.48
C GLU A 26 1.76 -24.18 19.11
N VAL A 27 2.56 -23.75 18.13
CA VAL A 27 2.05 -23.32 16.83
C VAL A 27 2.25 -24.39 15.78
N ILE A 28 1.20 -24.71 15.05
CA ILE A 28 1.20 -25.58 13.88
C ILE A 28 1.17 -24.69 12.64
N LEU A 29 2.31 -24.53 11.97
CA LEU A 29 2.41 -23.75 10.73
C LEU A 29 2.04 -24.61 9.53
N VAL A 30 0.97 -24.22 8.83
CA VAL A 30 0.46 -24.87 7.62
C VAL A 30 0.74 -23.97 6.42
N ASP A 31 1.42 -24.53 5.41
CA ASP A 31 1.67 -23.83 4.13
C ASP A 31 1.94 -24.88 3.04
N ASP A 32 1.13 -24.88 1.98
CA ASP A 32 1.23 -25.88 0.91
C ASP A 32 2.55 -25.86 0.11
N LYS A 33 3.41 -24.85 0.36
CA LYS A 33 4.72 -24.71 -0.29
C LYS A 33 5.90 -24.90 0.67
N LYS A 34 5.73 -24.57 1.95
CA LYS A 34 6.86 -24.44 2.90
C LYS A 34 6.64 -25.08 4.27
N GLY A 35 5.57 -25.85 4.47
CA GLY A 35 5.24 -26.40 5.77
C GLY A 35 4.39 -27.67 5.69
N ILE A 36 3.62 -27.89 6.73
CA ILE A 36 2.59 -28.94 6.75
C ILE A 36 1.55 -28.57 5.69
N SER A 37 1.15 -29.50 4.83
CA SER A 37 0.15 -29.22 3.81
C SER A 37 -1.21 -28.92 4.42
N SER A 38 -2.06 -28.17 3.71
CA SER A 38 -3.43 -27.89 4.18
C SER A 38 -4.26 -29.17 4.38
N LYS A 39 -3.93 -30.25 3.65
CA LYS A 39 -4.56 -31.55 3.81
C LYS A 39 -4.13 -32.23 5.11
N ASP A 40 -2.85 -32.26 5.42
CA ASP A 40 -2.32 -32.87 6.63
C ASP A 40 -2.69 -32.02 7.87
N GLY A 41 -2.78 -30.70 7.72
CA GLY A 41 -3.24 -29.79 8.77
C GLY A 41 -4.65 -30.11 9.31
N MET A 42 -5.49 -30.80 8.53
CA MET A 42 -6.83 -31.22 8.98
C MET A 42 -6.80 -32.18 10.17
N GLU A 43 -5.72 -32.97 10.34
CA GLU A 43 -5.58 -33.95 11.43
C GLU A 43 -5.46 -33.28 12.80
N TYR A 44 -5.02 -32.01 12.84
CA TYR A 44 -4.77 -31.24 14.05
C TYR A 44 -5.95 -30.36 14.49
N LEU A 45 -7.08 -30.35 13.76
CA LEU A 45 -8.18 -29.42 14.03
C LEU A 45 -8.86 -29.63 15.38
N ASP A 46 -8.82 -30.84 15.93
CA ASP A 46 -9.40 -31.13 17.24
C ASP A 46 -8.47 -30.75 18.41
N GLU A 47 -7.24 -30.36 18.12
CA GLU A 47 -6.24 -30.00 19.11
C GLU A 47 -6.07 -28.50 19.31
N ILE A 48 -6.57 -27.68 18.36
CA ILE A 48 -6.32 -26.25 18.32
C ILE A 48 -7.50 -25.43 18.88
N GLU A 49 -7.17 -24.33 19.56
CA GLU A 49 -8.16 -23.34 20.03
C GLU A 49 -8.35 -22.17 19.06
N ILE A 50 -7.31 -21.83 18.33
CA ILE A 50 -7.26 -20.66 17.43
C ILE A 50 -6.70 -21.08 16.07
N PHE A 51 -7.34 -20.58 15.02
CA PHE A 51 -6.87 -20.69 13.64
C PHE A 51 -6.65 -19.30 13.06
N VAL A 52 -5.40 -18.97 12.73
CA VAL A 52 -5.02 -17.70 12.10
C VAL A 52 -4.83 -17.90 10.61
N LYS A 53 -5.64 -17.22 9.81
CA LYS A 53 -5.57 -17.27 8.35
C LYS A 53 -4.81 -16.07 7.79
N SER A 54 -3.71 -16.32 7.07
CA SER A 54 -3.01 -15.25 6.34
C SER A 54 -3.87 -14.68 5.21
N PRO A 55 -3.75 -13.37 4.91
CA PRO A 55 -4.60 -12.68 3.93
C PRO A 55 -4.57 -13.31 2.53
N GLY A 56 -3.37 -13.71 2.06
CA GLY A 56 -3.17 -14.32 0.73
C GLY A 56 -3.75 -15.73 0.56
N VAL A 57 -4.12 -16.40 1.65
CA VAL A 57 -4.65 -17.77 1.61
C VAL A 57 -6.13 -17.78 1.22
N PRO A 58 -6.54 -18.59 0.23
CA PRO A 58 -7.95 -18.72 -0.14
C PRO A 58 -8.75 -19.53 0.88
N TYR A 59 -10.09 -19.44 0.81
CA TYR A 59 -10.99 -20.29 1.56
C TYR A 59 -11.05 -21.69 0.93
N ASN A 60 -10.12 -22.57 1.32
CA ASN A 60 -10.06 -23.97 0.89
C ASN A 60 -10.81 -24.90 1.87
N GLU A 61 -10.71 -26.23 1.65
CA GLU A 61 -11.37 -27.24 2.47
C GLU A 61 -10.97 -27.16 3.95
N LEU A 62 -9.69 -26.89 4.26
CA LEU A 62 -9.21 -26.72 5.63
C LEU A 62 -9.94 -25.59 6.36
N VAL A 63 -10.01 -24.40 5.72
CA VAL A 63 -10.71 -23.24 6.29
C VAL A 63 -12.20 -23.49 6.44
N MET A 64 -12.83 -24.23 5.52
CA MET A 64 -14.23 -24.60 5.63
C MET A 64 -14.48 -25.54 6.81
N LYS A 65 -13.62 -26.52 7.05
CA LYS A 65 -13.69 -27.41 8.23
C LYS A 65 -13.49 -26.67 9.56
N VAL A 66 -12.59 -25.68 9.59
CA VAL A 66 -12.42 -24.78 10.75
C VAL A 66 -13.75 -24.09 11.10
N LYS A 67 -14.47 -23.57 10.08
CA LYS A 67 -15.79 -22.94 10.26
C LYS A 67 -16.85 -23.94 10.74
N GLU A 68 -16.89 -25.13 10.15
CA GLU A 68 -17.84 -26.20 10.54
C GLU A 68 -17.64 -26.62 12.00
N LYS A 69 -16.38 -26.75 12.44
CA LYS A 69 -16.03 -27.08 13.82
C LYS A 69 -16.17 -25.90 14.78
N LYS A 70 -16.49 -24.70 14.28
CA LYS A 70 -16.60 -23.45 15.07
C LYS A 70 -15.32 -23.11 15.84
N ILE A 71 -14.16 -23.48 15.30
CA ILE A 71 -12.86 -23.06 15.82
C ILE A 71 -12.72 -21.54 15.58
N LYS A 72 -12.12 -20.83 16.51
CA LYS A 72 -11.92 -19.38 16.40
C LYS A 72 -11.05 -19.07 15.20
N LEU A 73 -11.66 -18.55 14.12
CA LEU A 73 -11.00 -18.16 12.88
C LEU A 73 -10.80 -16.64 12.88
N ILE A 74 -9.54 -16.22 12.88
CA ILE A 74 -9.12 -14.81 12.86
C ILE A 74 -7.99 -14.60 11.85
N ASP A 75 -7.63 -13.35 11.62
CA ASP A 75 -6.40 -12.98 10.92
C ASP A 75 -5.34 -12.41 11.88
N GLU A 76 -4.17 -12.07 11.34
CA GLU A 76 -3.05 -11.55 12.14
C GLU A 76 -3.38 -10.20 12.78
N ILE A 77 -4.22 -9.37 12.13
CA ILE A 77 -4.63 -8.05 12.65
C ILE A 77 -5.48 -8.22 13.92
N GLU A 78 -6.45 -9.14 13.89
CA GLU A 78 -7.26 -9.45 15.06
C GLU A 78 -6.42 -10.05 16.19
N LEU A 79 -5.58 -11.05 15.89
CA LEU A 79 -4.67 -11.64 16.86
C LEU A 79 -3.80 -10.57 17.54
N SER A 80 -3.24 -9.66 16.77
CA SER A 80 -2.40 -8.58 17.28
C SER A 80 -3.18 -7.61 18.17
N TYR A 81 -4.44 -7.33 17.80
CA TYR A 81 -5.30 -6.49 18.62
C TYR A 81 -5.67 -7.17 19.94
N GLU A 82 -5.99 -8.47 19.93
CA GLU A 82 -6.22 -9.26 21.16
C GLU A 82 -4.99 -9.28 22.07
N TYR A 83 -3.79 -9.40 21.46
CA TYR A 83 -2.54 -9.28 22.21
C TYR A 83 -2.40 -7.90 22.88
N MET A 84 -2.72 -6.81 22.17
CA MET A 84 -2.70 -5.45 22.77
C MET A 84 -3.64 -5.36 23.98
N LEU A 85 -4.84 -5.94 23.88
CA LEU A 85 -5.80 -5.93 25.00
C LEU A 85 -5.30 -6.77 26.18
N GLN A 86 -4.78 -7.96 25.92
CA GLN A 86 -4.29 -8.87 26.95
C GLN A 86 -3.09 -8.30 27.72
N TYR A 87 -2.18 -7.63 27.02
CA TYR A 87 -0.95 -7.05 27.62
C TYR A 87 -1.07 -5.55 27.92
N GLU A 88 -2.28 -5.01 27.89
CA GLU A 88 -2.60 -3.61 28.21
C GLU A 88 -1.74 -2.57 27.45
N ILE A 89 -1.40 -2.85 26.20
CA ILE A 89 -0.63 -1.92 25.33
C ILE A 89 -1.49 -0.70 25.03
N LYS A 90 -0.96 0.50 25.35
CA LYS A 90 -1.72 1.78 25.31
C LYS A 90 -1.63 2.52 23.98
N SER A 91 -0.84 2.02 23.02
CA SER A 91 -0.70 2.63 21.69
C SER A 91 -2.06 2.83 21.02
N LYS A 92 -2.29 4.00 20.43
CA LYS A 92 -3.50 4.25 19.67
C LYS A 92 -3.33 3.79 18.24
N ILE A 93 -4.32 3.06 17.71
CA ILE A 93 -4.32 2.57 16.34
C ILE A 93 -4.96 3.59 15.41
N ILE A 94 -4.28 3.90 14.30
CA ILE A 94 -4.80 4.66 13.16
C ILE A 94 -4.84 3.69 11.98
N ALA A 95 -6.04 3.37 11.48
CA ALA A 95 -6.21 2.34 10.45
C ALA A 95 -6.64 2.96 9.11
N VAL A 96 -5.93 2.59 8.05
CA VAL A 96 -6.07 3.13 6.69
C VAL A 96 -6.43 2.02 5.72
N THR A 97 -7.57 2.15 5.04
CA THR A 97 -7.92 1.31 3.90
C THR A 97 -8.43 2.15 2.72
N GLY A 98 -8.66 1.52 1.60
CA GLY A 98 -9.11 2.12 0.34
C GLY A 98 -8.59 1.30 -0.84
N THR A 99 -8.97 1.65 -2.04
CA THR A 99 -8.38 1.03 -3.24
C THR A 99 -7.02 1.65 -3.51
N ASN A 100 -6.92 2.96 -3.56
CA ASN A 100 -5.69 3.70 -3.84
C ASN A 100 -5.30 4.65 -2.70
N GLY A 101 -4.04 5.11 -2.65
CA GLY A 101 -3.57 6.11 -1.70
C GLY A 101 -3.19 5.59 -0.30
N LYS A 102 -3.51 4.34 0.04
CA LYS A 102 -3.23 3.73 1.35
C LYS A 102 -1.79 3.94 1.82
N THR A 103 -0.82 3.49 1.04
CA THR A 103 0.61 3.53 1.41
C THR A 103 1.09 4.96 1.62
N THR A 104 0.74 5.88 0.73
CA THR A 104 1.11 7.30 0.87
C THR A 104 0.53 7.89 2.16
N THR A 105 -0.75 7.65 2.42
CA THR A 105 -1.42 8.17 3.61
C THR A 105 -0.83 7.58 4.88
N THR A 106 -0.66 6.26 4.96
CA THR A 106 -0.09 5.55 6.11
C THR A 106 1.33 6.03 6.42
N SER A 107 2.23 6.01 5.44
CA SER A 107 3.62 6.42 5.63
C SER A 107 3.72 7.89 6.03
N LYS A 108 2.98 8.79 5.35
CA LYS A 108 3.06 10.22 5.64
C LYS A 108 2.40 10.62 6.97
N ILE A 109 1.39 9.89 7.44
CA ILE A 109 0.88 10.06 8.81
C ILE A 109 1.97 9.66 9.81
N THR A 110 2.61 8.51 9.63
CA THR A 110 3.67 8.03 10.53
C THR A 110 4.85 9.00 10.58
N GLU A 111 5.36 9.43 9.42
CA GLU A 111 6.45 10.39 9.32
C GLU A 111 6.10 11.74 9.98
N LEU A 112 4.86 12.24 9.78
CA LEU A 112 4.40 13.47 10.42
C LEU A 112 4.31 13.33 11.95
N LEU A 113 3.84 12.19 12.45
CA LEU A 113 3.80 11.90 13.89
C LEU A 113 5.21 11.88 14.49
N GLN A 114 6.15 11.21 13.84
CA GLN A 114 7.57 11.19 14.25
C GLN A 114 8.18 12.60 14.20
N TYR A 115 7.93 13.36 13.13
CA TYR A 115 8.36 14.77 13.04
C TYR A 115 7.75 15.66 14.13
N ALA A 116 6.52 15.38 14.54
CA ALA A 116 5.86 16.08 15.64
C ALA A 116 6.39 15.68 17.02
N GLY A 117 7.21 14.62 17.13
CA GLY A 117 7.85 14.15 18.35
C GLY A 117 7.15 12.97 19.02
N PHE A 118 6.19 12.32 18.36
CA PHE A 118 5.55 11.10 18.83
C PHE A 118 6.35 9.84 18.44
N LYS A 119 6.27 8.80 19.26
CA LYS A 119 6.76 7.48 18.93
C LYS A 119 5.69 6.78 18.09
N ALA A 120 5.93 6.65 16.80
CA ALA A 120 4.98 6.06 15.86
C ALA A 120 5.68 5.10 14.90
N GLU A 121 4.99 4.01 14.56
CA GLU A 121 5.41 3.05 13.54
C GLU A 121 4.24 2.69 12.64
N TYR A 122 4.53 2.27 11.41
CA TYR A 122 3.53 1.72 10.50
C TYR A 122 3.69 0.21 10.35
N ALA A 123 2.58 -0.47 10.03
CA ALA A 123 2.55 -1.92 9.84
C ALA A 123 1.39 -2.35 8.94
N GLY A 124 1.25 -3.65 8.74
CA GLY A 124 0.14 -4.30 8.07
C GLY A 124 0.43 -4.71 6.64
N ASN A 125 -0.26 -4.13 5.67
CA ASN A 125 -0.07 -4.45 4.25
C ASN A 125 1.21 -3.84 3.65
N ILE A 126 1.94 -3.06 4.43
CA ILE A 126 3.26 -2.47 4.08
C ILE A 126 4.26 -2.70 5.22
N GLY A 127 5.53 -2.82 4.85
CA GLY A 127 6.61 -3.01 5.81
C GLY A 127 6.54 -4.37 6.51
N VAL A 128 6.45 -4.32 7.83
CA VAL A 128 6.35 -5.50 8.70
C VAL A 128 4.91 -5.76 9.13
N SER A 129 4.63 -6.96 9.64
CA SER A 129 3.32 -7.29 10.21
C SER A 129 3.02 -6.48 11.49
N PHE A 130 1.76 -6.35 11.84
CA PHE A 130 1.36 -5.68 13.08
C PHE A 130 1.89 -6.44 14.31
N ALA A 131 1.87 -7.77 14.25
CA ALA A 131 2.45 -8.66 15.27
C ALA A 131 3.93 -8.34 15.55
N GLU A 132 4.76 -8.21 14.50
CA GLU A 132 6.18 -7.90 14.65
C GLU A 132 6.43 -6.52 15.26
N VAL A 133 5.60 -5.52 14.92
CA VAL A 133 5.68 -4.20 15.57
C VAL A 133 5.42 -4.30 17.06
N LEU A 134 4.42 -5.08 17.49
CA LEU A 134 4.09 -5.27 18.90
C LEU A 134 5.17 -6.04 19.67
N LEU A 135 5.83 -7.00 19.03
CA LEU A 135 6.94 -7.75 19.64
C LEU A 135 8.18 -6.87 19.81
N LYS A 136 8.44 -6.00 18.82
CA LYS A 136 9.65 -5.16 18.77
C LYS A 136 9.53 -3.90 19.65
N TYR A 137 8.37 -3.23 19.65
CA TYR A 137 8.19 -1.94 20.31
C TYR A 137 7.14 -2.04 21.42
N LYS A 138 7.50 -1.60 22.63
CA LYS A 138 6.63 -1.71 23.83
C LYS A 138 5.93 -0.40 24.22
N ASP A 139 6.36 0.76 23.69
CA ASP A 139 5.98 2.08 24.16
C ASP A 139 5.68 3.07 23.03
N LEU A 140 5.05 2.62 21.96
CA LEU A 140 4.59 3.51 20.88
C LEU A 140 3.36 4.32 21.34
N ASP A 141 3.33 5.61 20.96
CA ASP A 141 2.13 6.44 21.11
C ASP A 141 1.07 6.04 20.06
N TYR A 142 1.52 5.78 18.82
CA TYR A 142 0.66 5.46 17.69
C TYR A 142 1.20 4.30 16.86
N ILE A 143 0.29 3.46 16.38
CA ILE A 143 0.54 2.44 15.36
C ILE A 143 -0.37 2.74 14.17
N VAL A 144 0.22 3.00 13.00
CA VAL A 144 -0.51 3.35 11.78
C VAL A 144 -0.58 2.12 10.88
N LEU A 145 -1.77 1.55 10.71
CA LEU A 145 -1.97 0.31 9.97
C LEU A 145 -2.47 0.58 8.56
N GLU A 146 -1.74 0.12 7.55
CA GLU A 146 -2.29 -0.06 6.21
C GLU A 146 -3.01 -1.42 6.14
N LEU A 147 -4.30 -1.43 5.79
CA LEU A 147 -5.09 -2.65 5.74
C LEU A 147 -5.68 -2.88 4.36
N SER A 148 -5.37 -4.05 3.77
CA SER A 148 -6.03 -4.55 2.58
C SER A 148 -7.42 -5.11 2.91
N SER A 149 -8.28 -5.32 1.89
CA SER A 149 -9.56 -5.97 2.12
C SER A 149 -9.42 -7.39 2.68
N TYR A 150 -8.38 -8.12 2.27
CA TYR A 150 -8.11 -9.48 2.75
C TYR A 150 -7.81 -9.56 4.25
N GLN A 151 -7.16 -8.53 4.82
CA GLN A 151 -6.88 -8.40 6.24
C GLN A 151 -8.09 -7.94 7.07
N LEU A 152 -9.19 -7.62 6.42
CA LEU A 152 -10.42 -7.15 7.04
C LEU A 152 -11.54 -8.21 7.02
N GLU A 153 -11.26 -9.43 6.50
CA GLU A 153 -12.28 -10.49 6.35
C GLU A 153 -12.68 -11.13 7.69
N ASN A 154 -11.73 -11.35 8.61
CA ASN A 154 -11.93 -12.14 9.83
C ASN A 154 -11.68 -11.34 11.11
N LEU A 155 -11.99 -10.07 11.10
CA LEU A 155 -11.95 -9.23 12.30
C LEU A 155 -13.13 -9.55 13.23
N LEU A 156 -12.91 -9.53 14.54
CA LEU A 156 -13.93 -9.72 15.57
C LEU A 156 -14.07 -8.46 16.44
N ASP A 157 -13.07 -8.15 17.25
CA ASP A 157 -13.06 -7.08 18.23
C ASP A 157 -12.17 -5.88 17.83
N PHE A 158 -11.40 -6.00 16.74
CA PHE A 158 -10.50 -4.96 16.25
C PHE A 158 -11.20 -3.59 16.22
N LYS A 159 -10.59 -2.63 16.92
CA LYS A 159 -11.16 -1.30 17.09
C LYS A 159 -10.08 -0.22 17.05
N PRO A 160 -9.84 0.41 15.92
CA PRO A 160 -8.92 1.55 15.81
C PRO A 160 -9.53 2.83 16.38
N TRP A 161 -8.69 3.71 16.92
CA TRP A 161 -9.09 5.03 17.39
C TRP A 161 -9.42 5.98 16.23
N ILE A 162 -8.64 5.96 15.14
CA ILE A 162 -8.95 6.67 13.90
C ILE A 162 -9.04 5.64 12.77
N THR A 163 -10.10 5.72 12.01
CA THR A 163 -10.31 4.89 10.82
C THR A 163 -10.48 5.79 9.59
N MET A 164 -9.94 5.37 8.46
CA MET A 164 -10.20 6.03 7.19
C MET A 164 -10.39 5.04 6.04
N VAL A 165 -11.37 5.34 5.19
CA VAL A 165 -11.60 4.70 3.90
C VAL A 165 -11.36 5.77 2.84
N ILE A 166 -10.20 5.71 2.19
CA ILE A 166 -9.74 6.80 1.30
C ILE A 166 -10.66 6.90 0.09
N ASN A 167 -10.80 5.82 -0.66
CA ASN A 167 -11.63 5.70 -1.85
C ASN A 167 -11.99 4.24 -2.12
N LEU A 168 -12.98 4.04 -2.97
CA LEU A 168 -13.44 2.73 -3.42
C LEU A 168 -13.58 2.75 -4.94
N THR A 169 -12.88 1.84 -5.60
CA THR A 169 -13.06 1.49 -7.00
C THR A 169 -13.06 -0.03 -7.13
N PRO A 170 -13.74 -0.63 -8.13
CA PRO A 170 -13.76 -2.08 -8.30
C PRO A 170 -12.35 -2.64 -8.42
N ASP A 171 -12.05 -3.67 -7.60
CA ASP A 171 -10.78 -4.37 -7.58
C ASP A 171 -10.97 -5.77 -6.99
N HIS A 172 -10.03 -6.70 -7.22
CA HIS A 172 -10.03 -8.04 -6.63
C HIS A 172 -11.32 -8.87 -6.83
N LEU A 173 -12.06 -8.66 -7.92
CA LEU A 173 -13.38 -9.29 -8.17
C LEU A 173 -13.32 -10.82 -8.32
N SER A 174 -12.13 -11.40 -8.52
CA SER A 174 -11.94 -12.85 -8.51
C SER A 174 -12.08 -13.49 -7.13
N ARG A 175 -11.95 -12.70 -6.05
CA ARG A 175 -12.03 -13.18 -4.66
C ARG A 175 -13.38 -12.93 -4.01
N TYR A 176 -14.03 -11.83 -4.35
CA TYR A 176 -15.30 -11.42 -3.75
C TYR A 176 -16.47 -11.83 -4.65
N LYS A 177 -17.62 -12.05 -4.03
CA LYS A 177 -18.84 -12.40 -4.77
C LYS A 177 -19.22 -11.34 -5.81
N ASP A 178 -19.09 -10.09 -5.43
CA ASP A 178 -19.35 -8.91 -6.26
C ASP A 178 -18.62 -7.67 -5.68
N THR A 179 -18.75 -6.55 -6.35
CA THR A 179 -18.15 -5.27 -5.93
C THR A 179 -18.68 -4.80 -4.58
N GLU A 180 -19.95 -5.06 -4.27
CA GLU A 180 -20.57 -4.65 -3.00
C GLU A 180 -19.98 -5.44 -1.81
N ASP A 181 -19.74 -6.72 -1.99
CA ASP A 181 -19.08 -7.58 -0.99
C ASP A 181 -17.65 -7.10 -0.69
N TYR A 182 -16.90 -6.75 -1.74
CA TYR A 182 -15.58 -6.14 -1.61
C TYR A 182 -15.63 -4.81 -0.85
N TYR A 183 -16.57 -3.92 -1.17
CA TYR A 183 -16.71 -2.63 -0.50
C TYR A 183 -17.10 -2.80 0.97
N LYS A 184 -18.10 -3.64 1.26
CA LYS A 184 -18.52 -3.95 2.64
C LYS A 184 -17.38 -4.49 3.49
N THR A 185 -16.56 -5.39 2.93
CA THR A 185 -15.41 -5.94 3.64
C THR A 185 -14.45 -4.84 4.11
N LYS A 186 -14.24 -3.79 3.30
CA LYS A 186 -13.39 -2.66 3.73
C LYS A 186 -13.97 -1.89 4.91
N PHE A 187 -15.29 -1.82 5.05
CA PHE A 187 -15.91 -1.15 6.20
C PHE A 187 -15.82 -1.93 7.51
N ASN A 188 -15.40 -3.21 7.48
CA ASN A 188 -15.05 -3.95 8.70
C ASN A 188 -13.95 -3.27 9.51
N ILE A 189 -13.13 -2.43 8.87
CA ILE A 189 -12.05 -1.68 9.52
C ILE A 189 -12.53 -0.85 10.71
N GLY A 190 -13.74 -0.34 10.70
CA GLY A 190 -14.30 0.51 11.76
C GLY A 190 -15.58 -0.03 12.40
N LYS A 191 -15.95 -1.31 12.15
CA LYS A 191 -17.23 -1.87 12.60
C LYS A 191 -17.45 -1.83 14.11
N ASN A 192 -16.38 -1.83 14.90
CA ASN A 192 -16.43 -1.80 16.37
C ASN A 192 -16.18 -0.38 16.94
N GLN A 193 -16.03 0.63 16.08
CA GLN A 193 -15.88 2.02 16.54
C GLN A 193 -17.12 2.51 17.28
N THR A 194 -16.90 3.45 18.19
CA THR A 194 -17.90 4.13 19.01
C THR A 194 -17.78 5.65 18.82
N GLU A 195 -18.66 6.43 19.42
CA GLU A 195 -18.62 7.90 19.39
C GLU A 195 -17.31 8.51 19.96
N ARG A 196 -16.48 7.71 20.64
CA ARG A 196 -15.17 8.13 21.14
C ARG A 196 -14.06 8.04 20.12
N ASP A 197 -14.32 7.37 19.02
CA ASP A 197 -13.39 7.07 17.93
C ASP A 197 -13.71 7.98 16.73
N TYR A 198 -12.83 8.06 15.71
CA TYR A 198 -12.99 8.96 14.58
C TYR A 198 -13.04 8.18 13.27
N PHE A 199 -13.96 8.56 12.40
CA PHE A 199 -14.01 8.08 11.02
C PHE A 199 -13.83 9.23 10.04
N ILE A 200 -12.70 9.24 9.33
CA ILE A 200 -12.38 10.25 8.30
C ILE A 200 -12.77 9.68 6.93
N PHE A 201 -13.56 10.42 6.17
CA PHE A 201 -13.96 10.00 4.83
C PHE A 201 -14.15 11.18 3.86
N ASN A 202 -13.95 10.89 2.56
CA ASN A 202 -14.03 11.88 1.50
C ASN A 202 -15.46 11.99 0.96
N LEU A 203 -16.07 13.18 1.04
CA LEU A 203 -17.39 13.49 0.47
C LEU A 203 -17.40 13.43 -1.07
N ASP A 204 -16.23 13.52 -1.72
CA ASP A 204 -16.12 13.43 -3.17
C ASP A 204 -16.21 11.96 -3.65
N SER A 205 -16.09 10.97 -2.75
CA SER A 205 -16.23 9.53 -3.06
C SER A 205 -17.66 9.05 -2.74
N LYS A 206 -18.49 8.98 -3.76
CA LYS A 206 -19.89 8.55 -3.66
C LYS A 206 -20.01 7.18 -2.99
N GLU A 207 -19.18 6.23 -3.38
CA GLU A 207 -19.18 4.85 -2.89
C GLU A 207 -18.88 4.77 -1.39
N VAL A 208 -18.02 5.67 -0.88
CA VAL A 208 -17.71 5.78 0.55
C VAL A 208 -18.88 6.46 1.30
N VAL A 209 -19.42 7.55 0.77
CA VAL A 209 -20.53 8.30 1.36
C VAL A 209 -21.77 7.42 1.52
N GLU A 210 -22.14 6.62 0.52
CA GLU A 210 -23.29 5.70 0.59
C GLU A 210 -23.19 4.66 1.72
N ARG A 211 -21.96 4.36 2.15
CA ARG A 211 -21.64 3.30 3.15
C ARG A 211 -21.14 3.85 4.48
N GLU A 212 -21.02 5.17 4.64
CA GLU A 212 -20.48 5.79 5.85
C GLU A 212 -21.24 5.40 7.13
N LYS A 213 -22.51 5.03 6.99
CA LYS A 213 -23.37 4.54 8.07
C LYS A 213 -22.92 3.23 8.73
N PHE A 214 -22.06 2.46 8.08
CA PHE A 214 -21.53 1.21 8.65
C PHE A 214 -20.45 1.42 9.73
N ILE A 215 -19.95 2.65 9.90
CA ILE A 215 -18.98 3.01 10.92
C ILE A 215 -19.59 4.02 11.87
N PHE A 216 -19.60 3.74 13.17
CA PHE A 216 -20.23 4.59 14.19
C PHE A 216 -19.33 5.68 14.78
N GLY A 217 -18.02 5.68 14.47
CA GLY A 217 -17.10 6.71 14.88
C GLY A 217 -17.55 8.13 14.54
N LYS A 218 -17.09 9.12 15.29
CA LYS A 218 -17.32 10.54 15.01
C LYS A 218 -16.89 10.88 13.59
N LYS A 219 -17.83 11.31 12.76
CA LYS A 219 -17.60 11.61 11.34
C LYS A 219 -16.74 12.84 11.17
N ILE A 220 -15.66 12.71 10.43
CA ILE A 220 -14.80 13.82 9.98
C ILE A 220 -14.84 13.82 8.45
N LYS A 221 -15.46 14.84 7.90
CA LYS A 221 -15.75 14.98 6.48
C LYS A 221 -14.68 15.81 5.79
N ILE A 222 -14.06 15.25 4.75
CA ILE A 222 -13.08 15.97 3.92
C ILE A 222 -13.58 16.08 2.48
N SER A 223 -13.12 17.11 1.73
CA SER A 223 -13.40 17.26 0.31
C SER A 223 -12.33 18.11 -0.37
N GLN A 224 -12.05 17.85 -1.65
CA GLN A 224 -11.27 18.75 -2.49
C GLN A 224 -12.06 19.97 -2.98
N ASN A 225 -13.35 19.99 -2.70
CA ASN A 225 -14.28 21.07 -3.05
C ASN A 225 -14.91 21.65 -1.79
N ILE A 226 -15.27 22.93 -1.83
CA ILE A 226 -15.96 23.56 -0.71
C ILE A 226 -17.40 23.04 -0.63
N THR A 227 -17.76 22.49 0.53
CA THR A 227 -19.15 22.22 0.89
C THR A 227 -19.42 22.70 2.32
N LYS A 228 -20.66 23.08 2.63
CA LYS A 228 -21.04 23.52 3.99
C LYS A 228 -20.91 22.43 5.06
N GLU A 229 -20.73 21.19 4.64
CA GLU A 229 -20.69 20.01 5.53
C GLU A 229 -19.27 19.54 5.85
N CYS A 230 -18.22 20.09 5.19
CA CYS A 230 -16.84 19.67 5.39
C CYS A 230 -16.27 20.12 6.73
N ASP A 231 -15.46 19.26 7.33
CA ASP A 231 -14.55 19.63 8.42
C ASP A 231 -13.22 20.15 7.89
N PHE A 232 -12.76 19.58 6.74
CA PHE A 232 -11.56 20.04 6.01
C PHE A 232 -11.85 20.06 4.52
N TRP A 233 -11.42 21.15 3.84
CA TRP A 233 -11.66 21.34 2.41
C TRP A 233 -10.55 22.11 1.71
N VAL A 234 -10.55 22.06 0.37
CA VAL A 234 -9.68 22.88 -0.46
C VAL A 234 -10.49 23.98 -1.13
N GLU A 235 -9.99 25.22 -1.06
CA GLU A 235 -10.59 26.37 -1.69
C GLU A 235 -9.50 27.35 -2.15
N ASN A 236 -9.57 27.82 -3.38
CA ASN A 236 -8.63 28.80 -3.97
C ASN A 236 -7.15 28.39 -3.79
N GLY A 237 -6.84 27.08 -3.93
CA GLY A 237 -5.48 26.56 -3.79
C GLY A 237 -4.95 26.48 -2.36
N LYS A 238 -5.82 26.58 -1.37
CA LYS A 238 -5.49 26.47 0.06
C LYS A 238 -6.33 25.39 0.73
N LEU A 239 -5.76 24.73 1.72
CA LEU A 239 -6.46 23.76 2.57
C LEU A 239 -6.90 24.45 3.86
N TYR A 240 -8.18 24.31 4.16
CA TYR A 240 -8.85 24.87 5.33
C TYR A 240 -9.36 23.78 6.26
N GLY A 241 -9.47 24.12 7.53
CA GLY A 241 -10.29 23.45 8.53
C GLY A 241 -11.28 24.45 9.13
N LYS A 242 -12.17 24.01 10.02
CA LYS A 242 -13.15 24.90 10.68
C LYS A 242 -12.52 26.09 11.41
N ASP A 243 -11.26 25.95 11.83
CA ASP A 243 -10.50 27.01 12.53
C ASP A 243 -9.77 27.97 11.56
N GLY A 244 -9.97 27.83 10.25
CA GLY A 244 -9.37 28.67 9.21
C GLY A 244 -8.34 27.97 8.34
N GLU A 245 -7.49 28.78 7.67
CA GLU A 245 -6.46 28.27 6.75
C GLU A 245 -5.39 27.44 7.49
N ILE A 246 -5.09 26.25 6.92
CA ILE A 246 -4.05 25.36 7.45
C ILE A 246 -2.78 25.46 6.60
N LEU A 247 -2.87 25.34 5.27
CA LEU A 247 -1.73 25.36 4.37
C LEU A 247 -2.09 25.81 2.94
N GLU A 248 -1.07 26.18 2.14
CA GLU A 248 -1.17 26.47 0.72
C GLU A 248 -0.85 25.23 -0.12
N CYS A 249 -1.80 24.74 -0.93
CA CYS A 249 -1.63 23.52 -1.72
C CYS A 249 -0.48 23.62 -2.76
N GLY A 250 -0.24 24.83 -3.31
CA GLY A 250 0.85 25.07 -4.25
C GLY A 250 2.26 24.83 -3.67
N LYS A 251 2.41 24.91 -2.34
CA LYS A 251 3.68 24.68 -1.63
C LYS A 251 3.89 23.21 -1.22
N LEU A 252 2.88 22.36 -1.33
CA LEU A 252 3.03 20.93 -1.05
C LEU A 252 4.12 20.32 -1.93
N SER A 253 4.96 19.49 -1.35
CA SER A 253 6.01 18.77 -2.07
C SER A 253 5.43 17.69 -2.98
N LEU A 254 4.42 16.94 -2.51
CA LEU A 254 3.70 15.95 -3.29
C LEU A 254 2.62 16.61 -4.14
N LYS A 255 2.80 16.59 -5.46
CA LYS A 255 1.90 17.21 -6.44
C LYS A 255 0.85 16.21 -6.95
N GLY A 256 -0.21 16.73 -7.56
CA GLY A 256 -1.27 15.97 -8.20
C GLY A 256 -2.55 15.86 -7.36
N LYS A 257 -3.68 15.69 -8.07
CA LYS A 257 -5.02 15.70 -7.46
C LYS A 257 -5.21 14.59 -6.42
N HIS A 258 -4.73 13.37 -6.71
CA HIS A 258 -4.80 12.24 -5.77
C HIS A 258 -3.89 12.43 -4.55
N ASN A 259 -2.74 13.09 -4.69
CA ASN A 259 -1.92 13.41 -3.52
C ASN A 259 -2.59 14.48 -2.67
N LEU A 260 -3.30 15.44 -3.27
CA LEU A 260 -4.08 16.42 -2.53
C LEU A 260 -5.20 15.76 -1.69
N GLU A 261 -5.85 14.73 -2.23
CA GLU A 261 -6.79 13.90 -1.47
C GLU A 261 -6.10 13.23 -0.26
N ASN A 262 -4.95 12.57 -0.48
CA ASN A 262 -4.19 11.97 0.61
C ASN A 262 -3.79 13.01 1.67
N MET A 263 -3.40 14.24 1.25
CA MET A 263 -3.04 15.33 2.19
C MET A 263 -4.21 15.75 3.07
N LEU A 264 -5.45 15.74 2.57
CA LEU A 264 -6.63 16.02 3.37
C LEU A 264 -6.79 15.01 4.52
N PHE A 265 -6.60 13.70 4.28
CA PHE A 265 -6.61 12.65 5.31
C PHE A 265 -5.50 12.86 6.34
N ILE A 266 -4.28 13.17 5.88
CA ILE A 266 -3.11 13.40 6.74
C ILE A 266 -3.35 14.61 7.63
N VAL A 267 -3.82 15.73 7.06
CA VAL A 267 -4.11 16.96 7.82
C VAL A 267 -5.25 16.73 8.81
N ALA A 268 -6.33 16.06 8.42
CA ALA A 268 -7.44 15.75 9.31
C ALA A 268 -6.96 14.91 10.51
N THR A 269 -6.14 13.88 10.25
CA THR A 269 -5.52 13.05 11.31
C THR A 269 -4.66 13.89 12.24
N ALA A 270 -3.79 14.73 11.69
CA ALA A 270 -2.92 15.61 12.46
C ALA A 270 -3.71 16.58 13.38
N LYS A 271 -4.82 17.10 12.88
CA LYS A 271 -5.70 18.02 13.65
C LYS A 271 -6.47 17.29 14.75
N ILE A 272 -6.92 16.04 14.53
CA ILE A 272 -7.53 15.20 15.56
C ILE A 272 -6.53 14.94 16.71
N ILE A 273 -5.25 14.72 16.38
CA ILE A 273 -4.17 14.47 17.34
C ILE A 273 -3.77 15.76 18.08
N GLY A 274 -4.05 16.92 17.50
CA GLY A 274 -3.71 18.23 18.08
C GLY A 274 -2.38 18.81 17.60
N ILE A 275 -1.84 18.34 16.47
CA ILE A 275 -0.63 18.87 15.87
C ILE A 275 -0.89 20.29 15.35
N GLN A 276 0.01 21.22 15.68
CA GLN A 276 -0.09 22.63 15.30
C GLN A 276 0.07 22.82 13.78
N ASN A 277 -0.69 23.75 13.19
CA ASN A 277 -0.63 24.07 11.76
C ASN A 277 0.80 24.39 11.27
N LYS A 278 1.64 25.00 12.12
CA LYS A 278 3.04 25.29 11.79
C LYS A 278 3.82 24.00 11.49
N LYS A 279 3.75 23.00 12.37
CA LYS A 279 4.43 21.70 12.17
C LYS A 279 3.89 20.94 10.96
N ILE A 280 2.56 20.99 10.75
CA ILE A 280 1.92 20.37 9.57
C ILE A 280 2.48 20.98 8.28
N ARG A 281 2.56 22.32 8.19
CA ARG A 281 3.12 23.02 7.02
C ARG A 281 4.59 22.69 6.82
N GLU A 282 5.40 22.81 7.86
CA GLU A 282 6.84 22.55 7.79
C GLU A 282 7.12 21.14 7.26
N PHE A 283 6.38 20.15 7.73
CA PHE A 283 6.52 18.78 7.27
C PHE A 283 6.04 18.62 5.83
N LEU A 284 4.78 18.97 5.50
CA LEU A 284 4.17 18.70 4.20
C LEU A 284 4.77 19.52 3.04
N TYR A 285 5.42 20.64 3.32
CA TYR A 285 6.14 21.42 2.31
C TYR A 285 7.53 20.86 1.99
N ASN A 286 8.11 20.07 2.91
CA ASN A 286 9.47 19.54 2.79
C ASN A 286 9.56 18.01 2.73
N THR A 287 8.44 17.28 2.93
CA THR A 287 8.44 15.83 2.87
C THR A 287 8.63 15.35 1.44
N GLY A 288 9.61 14.48 1.19
CA GLY A 288 9.83 13.88 -0.13
C GLY A 288 8.72 12.89 -0.54
N THR A 289 8.79 12.41 -1.77
CA THR A 289 8.04 11.23 -2.20
C THR A 289 8.43 10.03 -1.34
N ILE A 290 7.53 9.04 -1.23
CA ILE A 290 7.90 7.75 -0.62
C ILE A 290 8.95 7.11 -1.49
N GLU A 291 10.00 6.61 -0.87
CA GLU A 291 11.07 5.88 -1.54
C GLU A 291 10.49 4.75 -2.41
N HIS A 292 11.00 4.62 -3.62
CA HIS A 292 10.54 3.67 -4.65
C HIS A 292 9.09 3.86 -5.14
N ARG A 293 8.44 5.01 -4.85
CA ARG A 293 7.10 5.32 -5.34
C ARG A 293 7.05 6.69 -5.99
N MET A 294 7.11 6.70 -7.34
CA MET A 294 7.19 7.93 -8.15
C MET A 294 8.24 8.91 -7.59
N GLU A 295 9.34 8.37 -7.04
CA GLU A 295 10.41 9.09 -6.37
C GLU A 295 11.26 9.84 -7.40
N ASP A 296 11.19 11.19 -7.44
CA ASP A 296 12.07 12.05 -8.23
C ASP A 296 13.40 12.18 -7.49
N PHE A 297 14.40 11.34 -7.82
CA PHE A 297 15.63 11.18 -7.03
C PHE A 297 16.89 11.71 -7.70
N PHE A 298 16.86 11.97 -9.03
CA PHE A 298 18.05 12.41 -9.75
C PHE A 298 17.70 13.19 -11.02
N ASN A 299 18.52 14.20 -11.33
CA ASN A 299 18.40 15.01 -12.54
C ASN A 299 19.70 14.99 -13.34
N TYR A 300 19.62 14.76 -14.65
CA TYR A 300 20.71 14.89 -15.60
C TYR A 300 20.38 15.99 -16.62
N GLY A 301 20.85 17.21 -16.37
CA GLY A 301 20.39 18.38 -17.10
C GLY A 301 18.88 18.59 -16.91
N LYS A 302 18.12 18.56 -18.02
CA LYS A 302 16.66 18.67 -18.02
C LYS A 302 15.94 17.31 -17.93
N ILE A 303 16.70 16.21 -17.81
CA ILE A 303 16.16 14.87 -17.71
C ILE A 303 15.95 14.51 -16.24
N LYS A 304 14.76 14.02 -15.89
CA LYS A 304 14.40 13.54 -14.56
C LYS A 304 14.38 12.03 -14.52
N PHE A 305 14.93 11.45 -13.46
CA PHE A 305 14.87 10.02 -13.17
C PHE A 305 13.88 9.77 -12.03
N ILE A 306 12.85 8.98 -12.34
CA ILE A 306 11.76 8.66 -11.42
C ILE A 306 11.82 7.17 -11.08
N ASN A 307 11.92 6.87 -9.79
CA ASN A 307 11.92 5.52 -9.25
C ASN A 307 10.53 5.16 -8.74
N ASP A 308 9.86 4.27 -9.45
CA ASP A 308 8.55 3.73 -9.10
C ASP A 308 8.62 2.19 -9.00
N SER A 309 9.74 1.69 -8.48
CA SER A 309 10.02 0.24 -8.36
C SER A 309 8.97 -0.52 -7.56
N LYS A 310 8.20 0.15 -6.68
CA LYS A 310 7.10 -0.45 -5.92
C LYS A 310 5.88 -0.82 -6.79
N SER A 311 5.78 -0.33 -8.01
CA SER A 311 4.69 -0.65 -8.94
C SER A 311 4.88 -2.05 -9.54
N ASP A 312 4.43 -3.05 -8.80
CA ASP A 312 4.50 -4.49 -9.14
C ASP A 312 3.21 -5.04 -9.78
N LEU A 313 2.29 -4.14 -10.15
CA LEU A 313 1.03 -4.41 -10.85
C LEU A 313 0.86 -3.43 -12.01
N ILE A 314 0.18 -3.88 -13.07
CA ILE A 314 -0.14 -3.06 -14.26
C ILE A 314 -0.94 -1.80 -13.85
N ASP A 315 -1.92 -1.95 -12.96
CA ASP A 315 -2.72 -0.82 -12.48
C ASP A 315 -1.90 0.24 -11.74
N SER A 316 -0.88 -0.18 -10.99
CA SER A 316 0.04 0.76 -10.32
C SER A 316 0.87 1.53 -11.36
N THR A 317 1.42 0.83 -12.34
CA THR A 317 2.20 1.43 -13.44
C THR A 317 1.35 2.38 -14.29
N LYS A 318 0.05 2.10 -14.46
CA LYS A 318 -0.89 3.00 -15.14
C LYS A 318 -0.85 4.41 -14.55
N PHE A 319 -0.97 4.53 -13.23
CA PHE A 319 -0.91 5.85 -12.57
C PHE A 319 0.40 6.58 -12.82
N ALA A 320 1.52 5.86 -12.84
CA ALA A 320 2.84 6.46 -13.06
C ALA A 320 3.01 6.95 -14.51
N VAL A 321 2.62 6.17 -15.52
CA VAL A 321 2.74 6.57 -16.92
C VAL A 321 1.76 7.69 -17.30
N GLU A 322 0.56 7.71 -16.70
CA GLU A 322 -0.41 8.82 -16.87
C GLU A 322 0.10 10.13 -16.23
N ALA A 323 0.81 10.03 -15.09
CA ALA A 323 1.39 11.21 -14.44
C ALA A 323 2.61 11.77 -15.20
N PHE A 324 3.35 10.91 -15.89
CA PHE A 324 4.54 11.26 -16.66
C PHE A 324 4.36 10.93 -18.16
N ASP A 325 3.30 11.44 -18.76
CA ASP A 325 2.98 11.20 -20.16
C ASP A 325 4.19 11.47 -21.09
N GLN A 326 4.34 10.64 -22.13
CA GLN A 326 5.51 10.63 -23.03
C GLN A 326 6.85 10.35 -22.33
N CYS A 327 6.83 9.57 -21.22
CA CYS A 327 8.05 9.12 -20.56
C CYS A 327 8.85 8.09 -21.39
N VAL A 328 10.13 7.91 -21.03
CA VAL A 328 10.89 6.69 -21.36
C VAL A 328 10.66 5.70 -20.23
N LEU A 329 9.93 4.64 -20.53
CA LEU A 329 9.51 3.66 -19.54
C LEU A 329 10.51 2.49 -19.46
N ILE A 330 10.93 2.11 -18.25
CA ILE A 330 11.60 0.85 -17.97
C ILE A 330 10.59 -0.05 -17.27
N CYS A 331 10.23 -1.19 -17.86
CA CYS A 331 9.26 -2.13 -17.29
C CYS A 331 9.62 -3.59 -17.56
N GLY A 332 8.94 -4.52 -16.85
CA GLY A 332 9.20 -5.95 -16.85
C GLY A 332 9.86 -6.45 -15.57
N GLY A 333 10.09 -7.75 -15.47
CA GLY A 333 10.60 -8.45 -14.30
C GLY A 333 10.10 -9.88 -14.24
N PHE A 334 9.78 -10.38 -13.03
CA PHE A 334 9.34 -11.75 -12.77
C PHE A 334 8.02 -12.09 -13.47
N ASP A 335 7.95 -13.26 -14.10
CA ASP A 335 6.76 -13.71 -14.84
C ASP A 335 5.66 -14.28 -13.92
N LYS A 336 4.66 -13.46 -13.63
CA LYS A 336 3.46 -13.83 -12.86
C LYS A 336 2.38 -14.54 -13.69
N LYS A 337 2.65 -14.87 -14.97
CA LYS A 337 1.69 -15.44 -15.93
C LYS A 337 0.44 -14.56 -16.11
N LEU A 338 0.65 -13.25 -16.21
CA LEU A 338 -0.41 -12.26 -16.41
C LEU A 338 -0.68 -12.06 -17.91
N ASP A 339 -1.88 -11.53 -18.23
CA ASP A 339 -2.13 -10.93 -19.55
C ASP A 339 -1.46 -9.55 -19.61
N TRP A 340 -0.46 -9.41 -20.47
CA TRP A 340 0.29 -8.16 -20.68
C TRP A 340 -0.37 -7.20 -21.68
N SER A 341 -1.51 -7.59 -22.28
CA SER A 341 -2.24 -6.74 -23.24
C SER A 341 -2.64 -5.38 -22.66
N PRO A 342 -3.10 -5.25 -21.41
CA PRO A 342 -3.39 -3.94 -20.82
C PRO A 342 -2.15 -3.07 -20.67
N LEU A 343 -0.99 -3.65 -20.29
CA LEU A 343 0.26 -2.91 -20.20
C LEU A 343 0.71 -2.40 -21.56
N ALA A 344 0.60 -3.22 -22.61
CA ALA A 344 0.96 -2.83 -23.97
C ALA A 344 0.10 -1.65 -24.49
N GLU A 345 -1.19 -1.59 -24.16
CA GLU A 345 -2.02 -0.44 -24.49
C GLU A 345 -1.57 0.84 -23.75
N LEU A 346 -1.24 0.74 -22.46
CA LEU A 346 -0.72 1.87 -21.69
C LEU A 346 0.60 2.40 -22.27
N ILE A 347 1.52 1.50 -22.62
CA ILE A 347 2.79 1.83 -23.24
C ILE A 347 2.57 2.56 -24.56
N LYS A 348 1.68 2.04 -25.39
CA LYS A 348 1.37 2.63 -26.71
C LYS A 348 0.86 4.07 -26.62
N ILE A 349 0.07 4.37 -25.58
CA ILE A 349 -0.53 5.70 -25.39
C ILE A 349 0.46 6.67 -24.72
N HIS A 350 1.17 6.23 -23.67
CA HIS A 350 1.87 7.11 -22.74
C HIS A 350 3.40 7.04 -22.82
N ALA A 351 3.99 5.98 -23.38
CA ALA A 351 5.43 5.85 -23.45
C ALA A 351 5.98 6.32 -24.80
N LYS A 352 6.97 7.20 -24.77
CA LYS A 352 7.72 7.61 -25.94
C LYS A 352 8.67 6.53 -26.45
N GLU A 353 9.36 5.87 -25.52
CA GLU A 353 10.25 4.71 -25.71
C GLU A 353 10.07 3.75 -24.56
N THR A 354 10.31 2.46 -24.77
CA THR A 354 10.17 1.43 -23.74
C THR A 354 11.38 0.52 -23.68
N TYR A 355 11.93 0.35 -22.50
CA TYR A 355 13.04 -0.53 -22.18
C TYR A 355 12.52 -1.71 -21.37
N LEU A 356 12.74 -2.92 -21.90
CA LEU A 356 12.18 -4.15 -21.33
C LEU A 356 13.24 -4.92 -20.57
N ILE A 357 12.93 -5.28 -19.33
CA ILE A 357 13.82 -6.01 -18.41
C ILE A 357 13.17 -7.31 -17.90
N GLY A 358 14.00 -8.24 -17.42
CA GLY A 358 13.58 -9.45 -16.72
C GLY A 358 12.96 -10.53 -17.62
N GLU A 359 12.35 -11.51 -16.97
CA GLU A 359 11.74 -12.70 -17.62
C GLU A 359 10.61 -12.37 -18.57
N THR A 360 9.84 -11.32 -18.28
CA THR A 360 8.66 -10.93 -19.08
C THR A 360 9.00 -10.12 -20.33
N ALA A 361 10.26 -9.76 -20.53
CA ALA A 361 10.69 -8.84 -21.58
C ALA A 361 10.33 -9.33 -23.01
N ASP A 362 10.53 -10.60 -23.32
CA ASP A 362 10.22 -11.17 -24.65
C ASP A 362 8.71 -11.19 -24.93
N GLU A 363 7.91 -11.55 -23.93
CA GLU A 363 6.46 -11.63 -24.10
C GLU A 363 5.84 -10.25 -24.25
N ILE A 364 6.24 -9.27 -23.42
CA ILE A 364 5.77 -7.87 -23.55
C ILE A 364 6.18 -7.32 -24.92
N ASN A 365 7.40 -7.58 -25.38
CA ASN A 365 7.86 -7.16 -26.72
C ASN A 365 6.98 -7.73 -27.80
N ARG A 366 6.70 -9.05 -27.78
CA ARG A 366 5.82 -9.73 -28.76
C ARG A 366 4.45 -9.05 -28.82
N ILE A 367 3.82 -8.81 -27.66
CA ILE A 367 2.48 -8.22 -27.58
C ILE A 367 2.50 -6.75 -28.08
N LEU A 368 3.54 -5.98 -27.75
CA LEU A 368 3.70 -4.60 -28.27
C LEU A 368 3.75 -4.57 -29.79
N LEU A 369 4.53 -5.48 -30.41
CA LEU A 369 4.64 -5.57 -31.86
C LEU A 369 3.31 -6.02 -32.50
N GLU A 370 2.62 -7.00 -31.92
CA GLU A 370 1.29 -7.43 -32.37
C GLU A 370 0.25 -6.31 -32.33
N LYS A 371 0.35 -5.41 -31.35
CA LYS A 371 -0.51 -4.23 -31.22
C LYS A 371 -0.04 -3.03 -32.06
N GLY A 372 1.00 -3.19 -32.87
CA GLY A 372 1.50 -2.18 -33.81
C GLY A 372 2.27 -1.04 -33.13
N TYR A 373 2.91 -1.31 -31.98
CA TYR A 373 3.86 -0.32 -31.43
C TYR A 373 5.14 -0.32 -32.28
N ASP A 374 5.73 0.87 -32.45
CA ASP A 374 6.90 1.07 -33.30
C ASP A 374 8.13 0.32 -32.75
N SER A 375 8.63 -0.67 -33.46
CA SER A 375 9.77 -1.50 -33.06
C SER A 375 11.04 -0.68 -32.80
N SER A 376 11.20 0.46 -33.45
CA SER A 376 12.34 1.36 -33.23
C SER A 376 12.35 2.03 -31.85
N LYS A 377 11.23 1.96 -31.14
CA LYS A 377 11.02 2.50 -29.79
C LYS A 377 11.07 1.46 -28.69
N ILE A 378 11.31 0.19 -29.02
CA ILE A 378 11.41 -0.92 -28.06
C ILE A 378 12.87 -1.32 -27.92
N PHE A 379 13.36 -1.37 -26.67
CA PHE A 379 14.73 -1.77 -26.32
C PHE A 379 14.70 -3.00 -25.41
N LEU A 380 14.97 -4.17 -25.99
CA LEU A 380 14.99 -5.45 -25.30
C LEU A 380 16.38 -5.73 -24.73
N LEU A 381 16.71 -5.14 -23.57
CA LEU A 381 18.05 -5.19 -22.96
C LEU A 381 18.14 -6.06 -21.71
N ARG A 382 17.01 -6.47 -21.13
CA ARG A 382 16.85 -7.49 -20.08
C ARG A 382 17.34 -7.12 -18.69
N ASP A 383 18.22 -6.12 -18.52
CA ASP A 383 18.71 -5.67 -17.20
C ASP A 383 18.81 -4.13 -17.12
N LEU A 384 18.81 -3.61 -15.89
CA LEU A 384 18.84 -2.15 -15.64
C LEU A 384 20.14 -1.48 -16.11
N ARG A 385 21.30 -2.12 -15.92
CA ARG A 385 22.60 -1.53 -16.31
C ARG A 385 22.68 -1.34 -17.83
N SER A 386 22.33 -2.36 -18.57
CA SER A 386 22.30 -2.31 -20.04
C SER A 386 21.33 -1.24 -20.57
N CYS A 387 20.14 -1.13 -19.95
CA CYS A 387 19.17 -0.09 -20.27
C CYS A 387 19.76 1.32 -20.07
N LEU A 388 20.36 1.58 -18.91
CA LEU A 388 20.89 2.90 -18.55
C LEU A 388 22.14 3.27 -19.39
N LEU A 389 22.99 2.32 -19.71
CA LEU A 389 24.13 2.55 -20.61
C LEU A 389 23.67 2.90 -22.02
N ASN A 390 22.70 2.16 -22.58
CA ASN A 390 22.12 2.50 -23.87
C ASN A 390 21.44 3.90 -23.87
N MET A 391 20.73 4.23 -22.80
CA MET A 391 20.16 5.57 -22.64
C MET A 391 21.23 6.65 -22.59
N LYS A 392 22.37 6.44 -21.91
CA LYS A 392 23.44 7.44 -21.81
C LYS A 392 23.99 7.87 -23.15
N GLU A 393 24.09 6.95 -24.13
CA GLU A 393 24.55 7.23 -25.48
C GLU A 393 23.54 8.01 -26.33
N ARG A 394 22.24 7.93 -26.00
CA ARG A 394 21.14 8.44 -26.81
C ARG A 394 20.52 9.72 -26.27
N LEU A 395 20.57 9.93 -24.96
CA LEU A 395 19.90 11.02 -24.27
C LEU A 395 20.63 12.35 -24.49
N ASN A 396 19.85 13.41 -24.73
CA ASN A 396 20.34 14.78 -24.78
C ASN A 396 19.92 15.52 -23.50
N PRO A 397 20.86 15.89 -22.59
CA PRO A 397 20.56 16.53 -21.33
C PRO A 397 19.87 17.90 -21.45
N GLU A 398 19.93 18.55 -22.62
CA GLU A 398 19.26 19.82 -22.88
C GLU A 398 17.76 19.66 -23.21
N LYS A 399 17.30 18.46 -23.51
CA LYS A 399 15.90 18.17 -23.80
C LYS A 399 15.20 17.65 -22.54
N ALA A 400 14.10 18.30 -22.15
CA ALA A 400 13.28 17.84 -21.03
C ALA A 400 12.70 16.45 -21.33
N GLN A 401 12.92 15.50 -20.43
CA GLN A 401 12.43 14.13 -20.53
C GLN A 401 12.33 13.48 -19.15
N VAL A 402 11.42 12.53 -18.99
CA VAL A 402 11.31 11.69 -17.80
C VAL A 402 11.72 10.26 -18.13
N ILE A 403 12.65 9.72 -17.36
CA ILE A 403 13.00 8.30 -17.35
C ILE A 403 12.31 7.70 -16.14
N LEU A 404 11.37 6.78 -16.38
CA LEU A 404 10.51 6.19 -15.38
C LEU A 404 10.81 4.70 -15.23
N LEU A 405 11.27 4.27 -14.06
CA LEU A 405 11.24 2.86 -13.69
C LEU A 405 9.89 2.55 -13.07
N SER A 406 8.98 1.87 -13.77
CA SER A 406 7.69 1.40 -13.27
C SER A 406 7.40 0.01 -13.85
N PRO A 407 7.80 -1.04 -13.13
CA PRO A 407 8.01 -2.38 -13.70
C PRO A 407 6.76 -3.14 -14.09
N ALA A 408 5.59 -2.86 -13.51
CA ALA A 408 4.32 -3.55 -13.69
C ALA A 408 4.31 -5.01 -13.18
N THR A 409 5.42 -5.49 -12.62
CA THR A 409 5.54 -6.84 -12.04
C THR A 409 6.58 -6.88 -10.92
N SER A 410 6.58 -8.00 -10.16
CA SER A 410 7.55 -8.20 -9.08
C SER A 410 8.98 -8.35 -9.59
N SER A 411 9.93 -8.28 -8.67
CA SER A 411 11.37 -8.16 -8.94
C SER A 411 12.16 -9.45 -8.75
N PHE A 412 11.50 -10.56 -8.37
CA PHE A 412 12.16 -11.77 -7.83
C PHE A 412 12.95 -12.59 -8.86
N ASP A 413 12.94 -12.21 -10.13
CA ASP A 413 13.77 -12.78 -11.19
C ASP A 413 15.23 -12.27 -11.13
N GLN A 414 15.44 -11.00 -10.76
CA GLN A 414 16.78 -10.37 -10.77
C GLN A 414 17.14 -9.72 -9.43
N PHE A 415 16.19 -9.52 -8.50
CA PHE A 415 16.38 -8.80 -7.26
C PHE A 415 15.70 -9.50 -6.09
N ASN A 416 16.18 -9.25 -4.87
CA ASN A 416 15.63 -9.84 -3.65
C ASN A 416 14.25 -9.26 -3.26
N SER A 417 13.98 -8.00 -3.64
CA SER A 417 12.74 -7.28 -3.38
C SER A 417 12.60 -6.07 -4.31
N TYR A 418 11.43 -5.41 -4.27
CA TYR A 418 11.23 -4.17 -5.03
C TYR A 418 12.11 -3.02 -4.49
N GLU A 419 12.39 -3.01 -3.19
CA GLU A 419 13.33 -2.05 -2.57
C GLU A 419 14.73 -2.25 -3.17
N HIS A 420 15.22 -3.49 -3.19
CA HIS A 420 16.54 -3.80 -3.77
C HIS A 420 16.59 -3.40 -5.25
N ARG A 421 15.54 -3.66 -6.07
CA ARG A 421 15.47 -3.19 -7.46
C ARG A 421 15.55 -1.67 -7.55
N GLY A 422 14.83 -0.97 -6.68
CA GLY A 422 14.82 0.49 -6.63
C GLY A 422 16.14 1.10 -6.19
N GLU A 423 16.84 0.51 -5.20
CA GLU A 423 18.17 0.94 -4.79
C GLU A 423 19.20 0.73 -5.90
N VAL A 424 19.24 -0.45 -6.51
CA VAL A 424 20.14 -0.73 -7.64
C VAL A 424 19.90 0.25 -8.79
N PHE A 425 18.66 0.60 -9.09
CA PHE A 425 18.34 1.63 -10.09
C PHE A 425 18.94 2.99 -9.71
N LYS A 426 18.77 3.44 -8.46
CA LYS A 426 19.30 4.72 -7.98
C LYS A 426 20.83 4.74 -8.01
N GLU A 427 21.48 3.67 -7.61
CA GLU A 427 22.93 3.53 -7.63
C GLU A 427 23.50 3.59 -9.07
N LEU A 428 22.91 2.82 -9.98
CA LEU A 428 23.31 2.78 -11.38
C LEU A 428 23.12 4.14 -12.08
N VAL A 429 22.01 4.83 -11.81
CA VAL A 429 21.78 6.17 -12.37
C VAL A 429 22.85 7.15 -11.86
N ARG A 430 23.17 7.15 -10.56
CA ARG A 430 24.23 8.01 -10.01
C ARG A 430 25.61 7.65 -10.58
N GLU A 431 25.92 6.38 -10.74
CA GLU A 431 27.19 5.90 -11.34
C GLU A 431 27.34 6.36 -12.80
N ILE A 432 26.28 6.19 -13.61
CA ILE A 432 26.33 6.40 -15.07
C ILE A 432 26.13 7.89 -15.45
N PHE A 433 25.24 8.60 -14.77
CA PHE A 433 24.85 9.97 -15.11
C PHE A 433 25.37 11.04 -14.16
N GLY A 434 25.92 10.65 -13.00
CA GLY A 434 26.43 11.60 -11.99
C GLY A 434 27.84 12.13 -12.26
N ARG A 435 28.48 11.72 -13.38
CA ARG A 435 29.83 12.15 -13.79
C ARG A 435 29.77 13.24 -14.85
#